data_081d5b0d28cac2583167590889101e64
#
_entry.id   081d5b0d28cac2583167590889101e64
#
_cell.length_a   1.000
_cell.length_b   1.000
_cell.length_c   1.000
_cell.angle_alpha   90.00
_cell.angle_beta   90.00
_cell.angle_gamma   90.00
#
_symmetry.space_group_name_H-M   'P 1'
#
loop_
_entity.id
_entity.type
_entity.pdbx_description
1 polymer ?
#
loop_
_entity_poly.entity_id
_entity_poly.type
_entity_poly.pdbx_seq_one_letter_code
_entity_poly.pdbx_strand_id
1 'polypeptide(L)' 'MKYVIYRYHEYNFTKGFMIIAVTDTEEDAKKLIKDRNYSYERVKYIKKEGV' A
#
# COMPACT_ATOMS: atom_id res chain seq x y z
N MET A 1 -4.67 -13.62 -7.04
CA MET A 1 -3.93 -12.39 -7.32
C MET A 1 -4.47 -11.28 -6.44
N LYS A 2 -3.62 -10.63 -5.69
CA LYS A 2 -4.02 -9.61 -4.72
C LYS A 2 -3.25 -8.33 -4.95
N TYR A 3 -3.80 -7.24 -4.44
CA TYR A 3 -3.12 -5.95 -4.43
C TYR A 3 -2.70 -5.64 -3.01
N VAL A 4 -1.40 -5.48 -2.81
CA VAL A 4 -0.82 -5.20 -1.50
C VAL A 4 -0.60 -3.70 -1.39
N ILE A 5 -1.18 -3.10 -0.38
CA ILE A 5 -1.04 -1.67 -0.09
C ILE A 5 0.01 -1.53 0.99
N TYR A 6 1.04 -0.75 0.71
CA TYR A 6 2.15 -0.60 1.62
C TYR A 6 2.52 0.87 1.79
N ARG A 7 3.11 1.16 2.94
CA ARG A 7 3.63 2.48 3.24
C ARG A 7 5.14 2.38 3.35
N TYR A 8 5.82 3.23 2.58
CA TYR A 8 7.26 3.40 2.67
C TYR A 8 7.58 4.36 3.81
N HIS A 9 8.57 4.01 4.62
CA HIS A 9 9.02 4.89 5.66
C HIS A 9 10.54 4.99 5.68
N GLU A 10 11.03 6.15 6.11
CA GLU A 10 12.44 6.39 6.31
C GLU A 10 12.57 7.12 7.65
N TYR A 11 13.31 6.51 8.56
CA TYR A 11 13.44 7.03 9.91
C TYR A 11 14.80 6.64 10.49
N ASN A 12 15.56 7.62 10.98
CA ASN A 12 16.87 7.40 11.60
C ASN A 12 17.78 6.50 10.75
N PHE A 13 17.88 6.83 9.45
CA PHE A 13 18.68 6.09 8.47
C PHE A 13 18.16 4.67 8.19
N THR A 14 17.01 4.33 8.71
CA THR A 14 16.35 3.05 8.44
C THR A 14 15.28 3.27 7.39
N LYS A 15 15.28 2.43 6.36
CA LYS A 15 14.28 2.45 5.30
C LYS A 15 13.51 1.14 5.31
N GLY A 16 12.22 1.20 5.08
CA GLY A 16 11.43 0.00 5.06
C GLY A 16 10.01 0.22 4.55
N PHE A 17 9.30 -0.89 4.43
CA PHE A 17 7.91 -0.90 4.00
C PHE A 17 7.06 -1.54 5.09
N MET A 18 5.86 -1.00 5.25
CA MET A 18 4.87 -1.60 6.12
C MET A 18 3.62 -1.89 5.31
N ILE A 19 3.20 -3.15 5.31
CA ILE A 19 1.96 -3.54 4.65
C ILE A 19 0.80 -3.09 5.53
N ILE A 20 -0.10 -2.30 4.98
CA ILE A 20 -1.23 -1.75 5.72
C ILE A 20 -2.55 -2.40 5.33
N ALA A 21 -2.64 -2.98 4.15
CA ALA A 21 -3.86 -3.66 3.72
C ALA A 21 -3.58 -4.52 2.49
N VAL A 22 -4.49 -5.46 2.25
CA VAL A 22 -4.49 -6.29 1.04
C VAL A 22 -5.90 -6.28 0.48
N THR A 23 -6.03 -6.04 -0.81
CA THR A 23 -7.32 -6.02 -1.49
C THR A 23 -7.31 -6.98 -2.67
N ASP A 24 -8.51 -7.35 -3.13
CA ASP A 24 -8.67 -8.28 -4.25
C ASP A 24 -8.59 -7.60 -5.61
N THR A 25 -8.89 -6.30 -5.67
CA THR A 25 -8.91 -5.55 -6.93
C THR A 25 -8.14 -4.24 -6.80
N GLU A 26 -7.71 -3.73 -7.96
CA GLU A 26 -7.03 -2.44 -8.00
C GLU A 26 -7.97 -1.31 -7.58
N GLU A 27 -9.24 -1.39 -7.96
CA GLU A 27 -10.21 -0.38 -7.59
C GLU A 27 -10.38 -0.29 -6.08
N ASP A 28 -10.42 -1.43 -5.41
CA ASP A 28 -10.50 -1.48 -3.96
C ASP A 28 -9.26 -0.88 -3.31
N ALA A 29 -8.09 -1.13 -3.89
CA ALA A 29 -6.84 -0.56 -3.38
C ALA A 29 -6.85 0.96 -3.48
N LYS A 30 -7.23 1.49 -4.63
CA LYS A 30 -7.33 2.94 -4.84
C LYS A 30 -8.36 3.57 -3.91
N LYS A 31 -9.51 2.92 -3.78
CA LYS A 31 -10.58 3.41 -2.92
C LYS A 31 -10.14 3.45 -1.46
N LEU A 32 -9.45 2.42 -1.00
CA LEU A 32 -8.98 2.37 0.37
C LEU A 32 -8.00 3.52 0.67
N ILE A 33 -7.06 3.75 -0.24
CA ILE A 33 -6.09 4.83 -0.09
C ILE A 33 -6.80 6.18 -0.02
N LYS A 34 -7.78 6.38 -0.89
CA LYS A 34 -8.56 7.62 -0.93
C LYS A 34 -9.43 7.79 0.32
N ASP A 35 -10.15 6.74 0.72
CA ASP A 35 -11.08 6.81 1.86
C ASP A 35 -10.35 7.07 3.17
N ARG A 36 -9.15 6.54 3.32
CA ARG A 36 -8.33 6.76 4.51
C ARG A 36 -7.45 8.00 4.40
N ASN A 37 -7.57 8.73 3.30
CA ASN A 37 -6.83 9.96 3.07
C ASN A 37 -5.31 9.78 3.19
N TYR A 38 -4.80 8.66 2.71
CA TYR A 38 -3.38 8.42 2.67
C TYR A 38 -2.70 9.26 1.58
N SER A 39 -1.45 9.64 1.82
CA SER A 39 -0.64 10.34 0.83
C SER A 39 -0.16 9.37 -0.25
N TYR A 40 -0.42 9.69 -1.51
CA TYR A 40 0.07 8.90 -2.63
C TYR A 40 1.59 8.93 -2.77
N GLU A 41 2.25 9.86 -2.12
CA GLU A 41 3.71 9.91 -2.12
C GLU A 41 4.32 8.80 -1.26
N ARG A 42 3.62 8.44 -0.18
CA ARG A 42 4.13 7.48 0.80
C ARG A 42 3.42 6.14 0.77
N VAL A 43 2.16 6.14 0.36
CA VAL A 43 1.35 4.92 0.31
C VAL A 43 1.13 4.53 -1.15
N LYS A 44 1.54 3.33 -1.48
CA LYS A 44 1.44 2.80 -2.83
C LYS A 44 0.87 1.39 -2.79
N TYR A 45 0.50 0.88 -3.95
CA TYR A 45 0.04 -0.49 -4.04
C TYR A 45 0.73 -1.20 -5.19
N ILE A 46 0.91 -2.50 -5.05
CA ILE A 46 1.46 -3.35 -6.08
C ILE A 46 0.60 -4.59 -6.24
N LYS A 47 0.58 -5.12 -7.44
CA LYS A 47 -0.08 -6.37 -7.75
C LYS A 47 0.87 -7.50 -7.41
N LYS A 48 0.38 -8.45 -6.61
CA LYS A 48 1.22 -9.56 -6.19
C LYS A 48 0.51 -10.88 -6.39
N GLU A 49 1.17 -11.82 -7.05
CA GLU A 49 0.66 -13.17 -7.25
C GLU A 49 1.03 -14.04 -6.06
N GLY A 50 0.18 -15.05 -5.79
CA GLY A 50 0.45 -15.99 -4.73
C GLY A 50 0.15 -15.50 -3.31
N VAL A 51 -0.55 -14.38 -3.21
CA VAL A 51 -0.94 -13.82 -1.91
C VAL A 51 -2.43 -14.02 -1.67
#